data_fefe0fad86a6827f6fe15b9a28991670
#
_entry.id   fefe0fad86a6827f6fe15b9a28991670
#
_cell.length_a   1.000
_cell.length_b   1.000
_cell.length_c   1.000
_cell.angle_alpha   90.00
_cell.angle_beta   90.00
_cell.angle_gamma   90.00
#
_symmetry.space_group_name_H-M   'P 1'
#
loop_
_entity.id
_entity.type
_entity.pdbx_description
1 polymer ?
#
loop_
_entity_poly.entity_id
_entity_poly.type
_entity_poly.pdbx_seq_one_letter_code
_entity_poly.pdbx_strand_id
1 'polypeptide(L)'
;MIRNIKDLQKAIEPYIINAMKLTGRTIYEKLKEKVDAYYSEEVFREPDKSTPDVYQRTDMLKNSLFEPIIEKKGNTYSFSTGFEDDYLTYEYPGNPEWKRNIPATGQDVLEWFNASSHGGIVKGKHDFWDESIEEINSEYGGITNLFKQNCKKVGLPVK
;
A
#
# COMPACT_ATOMS: atom_id res chain seq x y z
N MET A 1 -9.80 21.88 32.49
CA MET A 1 -8.53 22.22 33.19
C MET A 1 -7.71 20.92 33.25
N ILE A 2 -6.50 20.90 32.70
CA ILE A 2 -5.58 19.72 32.72
C ILE A 2 -5.00 19.68 34.14
N ARG A 3 -5.29 18.58 34.88
CA ARG A 3 -4.87 18.42 36.27
C ARG A 3 -3.81 17.34 36.46
N ASN A 4 -3.66 16.45 35.48
CA ASN A 4 -2.75 15.34 35.53
C ASN A 4 -2.40 14.83 34.11
N ILE A 5 -1.49 13.86 34.02
CA ILE A 5 -1.03 13.27 32.73
C ILE A 5 -2.19 12.64 31.96
N LYS A 6 -3.18 12.02 32.64
CA LYS A 6 -4.32 11.40 31.97
C LYS A 6 -5.23 12.45 31.29
N ASP A 7 -5.42 13.61 31.94
CA ASP A 7 -6.19 14.70 31.35
C ASP A 7 -5.46 15.26 30.13
N LEU A 8 -4.12 15.39 30.19
CA LEU A 8 -3.30 15.81 29.07
C LEU A 8 -3.40 14.82 27.91
N GLN A 9 -3.24 13.53 28.19
CA GLN A 9 -3.38 12.49 27.16
C GLN A 9 -4.73 12.55 26.45
N LYS A 10 -5.84 12.67 27.20
CA LYS A 10 -7.17 12.81 26.62
C LYS A 10 -7.31 14.08 25.76
N ALA A 11 -6.68 15.17 26.18
CA ALA A 11 -6.76 16.45 25.47
C ALA A 11 -6.00 16.41 24.14
N ILE A 12 -4.86 15.71 24.06
CA ILE A 12 -4.03 15.65 22.85
C ILE A 12 -4.40 14.47 21.92
N GLU A 13 -5.09 13.46 22.43
CA GLU A 13 -5.46 12.24 21.67
C GLU A 13 -6.14 12.53 20.32
N PRO A 14 -7.17 13.40 20.22
CA PRO A 14 -7.81 13.69 18.94
C PRO A 14 -6.85 14.29 17.91
N TYR A 15 -5.91 15.10 18.35
CA TYR A 15 -4.90 15.70 17.47
C TYR A 15 -3.92 14.68 16.96
N ILE A 16 -3.45 13.76 17.82
CA ILE A 16 -2.56 12.65 17.42
C ILE A 16 -3.27 11.78 16.37
N ILE A 17 -4.51 11.37 16.64
CA ILE A 17 -5.30 10.56 15.71
C ILE A 17 -5.46 11.29 14.36
N ASN A 18 -5.76 12.58 14.38
CA ASN A 18 -5.91 13.35 13.14
C ASN A 18 -4.57 13.48 12.38
N ALA A 19 -3.46 13.70 13.08
CA ALA A 19 -2.14 13.73 12.44
C ALA A 19 -1.78 12.37 11.82
N MET A 20 -2.09 11.27 12.51
CA MET A 20 -1.89 9.91 11.99
C MET A 20 -2.76 9.64 10.76
N LYS A 21 -4.03 10.05 10.78
CA LYS A 21 -4.92 9.92 9.60
C LYS A 21 -4.38 10.68 8.40
N LEU A 22 -3.92 11.91 8.59
CA LEU A 22 -3.32 12.70 7.52
C LEU A 22 -2.05 12.04 6.98
N THR A 23 -1.21 11.49 7.85
CA THR A 23 0.02 10.80 7.47
C THR A 23 -0.28 9.52 6.70
N GLY A 24 -1.16 8.67 7.22
CA GLY A 24 -1.57 7.45 6.55
C GLY A 24 -2.25 7.74 5.21
N ARG A 25 -3.07 8.81 5.13
CA ARG A 25 -3.71 9.22 3.89
C ARG A 25 -2.70 9.62 2.81
N THR A 26 -1.65 10.35 3.16
CA THR A 26 -0.58 10.68 2.21
C THR A 26 0.12 9.42 1.69
N ILE A 27 0.42 8.45 2.56
CA ILE A 27 1.03 7.17 2.15
C ILE A 27 0.08 6.40 1.23
N TYR A 28 -1.19 6.29 1.59
CA TYR A 28 -2.21 5.64 0.77
C TYR A 28 -2.33 6.26 -0.62
N GLU A 29 -2.35 7.59 -0.70
CA GLU A 29 -2.46 8.30 -1.97
C GLU A 29 -1.24 8.04 -2.87
N LYS A 30 -0.02 8.00 -2.30
CA LYS A 30 1.19 7.64 -3.06
C LYS A 30 1.12 6.20 -3.58
N LEU A 31 0.73 5.23 -2.74
CA LEU A 31 0.51 3.83 -3.17
C LEU A 31 -0.53 3.76 -4.29
N LYS A 32 -1.64 4.48 -4.12
CA LYS A 32 -2.72 4.51 -5.10
C LYS A 32 -2.25 5.09 -6.45
N GLU A 33 -1.46 6.15 -6.45
CA GLU A 33 -0.87 6.74 -7.65
C GLU A 33 -0.01 5.72 -8.41
N LYS A 34 0.82 4.94 -7.69
CA LYS A 34 1.66 3.87 -8.31
C LYS A 34 0.81 2.75 -8.91
N VAL A 35 -0.22 2.32 -8.18
CA VAL A 35 -1.15 1.30 -8.69
C VAL A 35 -1.92 1.82 -9.91
N ASP A 36 -2.44 3.05 -9.87
CA ASP A 36 -3.16 3.64 -10.99
C ASP A 36 -2.22 3.81 -12.23
N ALA A 37 -0.96 4.18 -12.02
CA ALA A 37 0.05 4.24 -13.09
C ALA A 37 0.27 2.86 -13.72
N TYR A 38 0.44 1.80 -12.90
CA TYR A 38 0.55 0.43 -13.39
C TYR A 38 -0.66 0.03 -14.24
N TYR A 39 -1.88 0.38 -13.83
CA TYR A 39 -3.08 0.06 -14.61
C TYR A 39 -3.18 0.85 -15.93
N SER A 40 -2.47 1.95 -16.06
CA SER A 40 -2.40 2.71 -17.31
C SER A 40 -1.38 2.17 -18.32
N GLU A 41 -0.49 1.26 -17.89
CA GLU A 41 0.51 0.66 -18.77
C GLU A 41 -0.11 -0.31 -19.77
N GLU A 42 0.47 -0.38 -20.98
CA GLU A 42 0.04 -1.33 -22.00
C GLU A 42 0.32 -2.77 -21.54
N VAL A 43 -0.69 -3.63 -21.73
CA VAL A 43 -0.54 -5.06 -21.53
C VAL A 43 0.26 -5.63 -22.70
N PHE A 44 1.44 -6.15 -22.41
CA PHE A 44 2.30 -6.75 -23.41
C PHE A 44 1.97 -8.23 -23.60
N ARG A 45 1.88 -8.67 -24.86
CA ARG A 45 1.74 -10.07 -25.23
C ARG A 45 2.98 -10.52 -25.97
N GLU A 46 3.59 -11.63 -25.51
CA GLU A 46 4.53 -12.38 -26.35
C GLU A 46 3.71 -13.32 -27.25
N PRO A 47 3.89 -13.25 -28.58
CA PRO A 47 3.05 -13.98 -29.54
C PRO A 47 3.10 -15.51 -29.41
N ASP A 48 4.14 -16.07 -28.79
CA ASP A 48 4.47 -17.50 -28.83
C ASP A 48 4.13 -18.24 -27.53
N LYS A 49 3.55 -17.60 -26.53
CA LYS A 49 3.18 -18.28 -25.31
C LYS A 49 1.67 -18.50 -25.24
N SER A 50 1.31 -19.70 -24.84
CA SER A 50 -0.07 -20.20 -24.64
C SER A 50 -0.85 -19.42 -23.55
N THR A 51 -0.74 -18.11 -23.54
CA THR A 51 -1.59 -17.22 -22.75
C THR A 51 -2.98 -17.19 -23.40
N PRO A 52 -4.05 -17.21 -22.62
CA PRO A 52 -5.40 -17.08 -23.16
C PRO A 52 -5.49 -15.87 -24.10
N ASP A 53 -6.21 -16.00 -25.20
CA ASP A 53 -6.30 -15.03 -26.30
C ASP A 53 -6.70 -13.62 -25.85
N VAL A 54 -7.18 -13.48 -24.61
CA VAL A 54 -7.53 -12.21 -23.98
C VAL A 54 -7.12 -12.23 -22.51
N TYR A 55 -5.98 -11.62 -22.15
CA TYR A 55 -5.71 -11.29 -20.75
C TYR A 55 -6.55 -10.08 -20.37
N GLN A 56 -7.42 -10.25 -19.40
CA GLN A 56 -8.13 -9.15 -18.77
C GLN A 56 -7.48 -8.88 -17.42
N ARG A 57 -6.98 -7.66 -17.21
CA ARG A 57 -6.60 -7.21 -15.87
C ARG A 57 -7.83 -7.30 -14.98
N THR A 58 -7.69 -8.00 -13.88
CA THR A 58 -8.68 -7.95 -12.80
C THR A 58 -8.35 -6.74 -11.95
N ASP A 59 -9.35 -6.02 -11.45
CA ASP A 59 -9.10 -4.88 -10.53
C ASP A 59 -8.71 -5.34 -9.12
N MET A 60 -8.31 -6.60 -8.95
CA MET A 60 -8.00 -7.20 -7.63
C MET A 60 -6.92 -6.43 -6.89
N LEU A 61 -5.79 -6.11 -7.54
CA LEU A 61 -4.72 -5.34 -6.93
C LEU A 61 -5.19 -3.93 -6.51
N LYS A 62 -5.95 -3.26 -7.37
CA LYS A 62 -6.50 -1.94 -7.06
C LYS A 62 -7.50 -1.99 -5.90
N ASN A 63 -8.33 -3.02 -5.86
CA ASN A 63 -9.34 -3.22 -4.83
C ASN A 63 -8.76 -3.75 -3.52
N SER A 64 -7.55 -4.33 -3.53
CA SER A 64 -6.85 -4.79 -2.33
C SER A 64 -6.21 -3.66 -1.53
N LEU A 65 -6.03 -2.48 -2.13
CA LEU A 65 -5.45 -1.33 -1.45
C LEU A 65 -6.47 -0.74 -0.46
N PHE A 66 -6.14 -0.76 0.83
CA PHE A 66 -7.03 -0.29 1.88
C PHE A 66 -6.61 1.07 2.46
N GLU A 67 -7.62 1.86 2.82
CA GLU A 67 -7.44 3.17 3.48
C GLU A 67 -6.83 3.01 4.88
N PRO A 68 -6.15 4.07 5.40
CA PRO A 68 -5.49 3.99 6.70
C PRO A 68 -6.43 3.64 7.84
N ILE A 69 -6.14 2.56 8.53
CA ILE A 69 -6.82 2.10 9.74
C ILE A 69 -6.01 2.54 10.95
N ILE A 70 -6.65 3.25 11.89
CA ILE A 70 -6.02 3.68 13.14
C ILE A 70 -6.44 2.75 14.26
N GLU A 71 -5.45 2.18 14.94
CA GLU A 71 -5.67 1.33 16.10
C GLU A 71 -5.09 1.96 17.37
N LYS A 72 -5.76 1.71 18.49
CA LYS A 72 -5.29 2.09 19.82
C LYS A 72 -5.17 0.86 20.70
N LYS A 73 -3.97 0.59 21.19
CA LYS A 73 -3.70 -0.48 22.17
C LYS A 73 -3.03 0.11 23.41
N GLY A 74 -3.80 0.30 24.46
CA GLY A 74 -3.34 0.99 25.66
C GLY A 74 -3.03 2.48 25.37
N ASN A 75 -1.75 2.86 25.55
CA ASN A 75 -1.26 4.22 25.26
C ASN A 75 -0.54 4.32 23.90
N THR A 76 -0.52 3.25 23.13
CA THR A 76 0.12 3.22 21.80
C THR A 76 -0.93 3.37 20.72
N TYR A 77 -0.61 4.20 19.74
CA TYR A 77 -1.39 4.37 18.52
C TYR A 77 -0.57 3.85 17.35
N SER A 78 -1.20 3.09 16.49
CA SER A 78 -0.63 2.63 15.22
C SER A 78 -1.58 2.94 14.08
N PHE A 79 -1.06 3.04 12.88
CA PHE A 79 -1.86 3.00 11.67
C PHE A 79 -1.27 1.97 10.71
N SER A 80 -2.14 1.38 9.92
CA SER A 80 -1.78 0.49 8.82
C SER A 80 -2.48 0.94 7.55
N THR A 81 -1.80 0.80 6.44
CA THR A 81 -2.32 0.93 5.08
C THR A 81 -1.48 0.05 4.18
N GLY A 82 -2.03 -0.43 3.08
CA GLY A 82 -1.33 -1.36 2.19
C GLY A 82 -2.31 -2.19 1.38
N PHE A 83 -1.93 -3.41 1.09
CA PHE A 83 -2.72 -4.35 0.29
C PHE A 83 -3.29 -5.47 1.18
N GLU A 84 -4.55 -5.82 0.98
CA GLU A 84 -5.18 -6.96 1.64
C GLU A 84 -4.86 -8.25 0.88
N ASP A 85 -4.16 -9.16 1.53
CA ASP A 85 -3.70 -10.43 0.93
C ASP A 85 -4.85 -11.28 0.40
N ASP A 86 -5.98 -11.31 1.09
CA ASP A 86 -7.15 -12.12 0.72
C ASP A 86 -7.74 -11.72 -0.65
N TYR A 87 -7.58 -10.46 -1.07
CA TYR A 87 -8.02 -9.99 -2.39
C TYR A 87 -7.04 -10.35 -3.52
N LEU A 88 -5.80 -10.68 -3.18
CA LEU A 88 -4.74 -10.96 -4.15
C LEU A 88 -4.54 -12.46 -4.41
N THR A 89 -5.33 -13.32 -3.79
CA THR A 89 -5.27 -14.76 -4.06
C THR A 89 -5.66 -15.04 -5.51
N TYR A 90 -4.79 -15.73 -6.24
CA TYR A 90 -5.00 -16.08 -7.63
C TYR A 90 -4.92 -17.59 -7.81
N GLU A 91 -6.03 -18.20 -8.26
CA GLU A 91 -6.00 -19.56 -8.77
C GLU A 91 -5.50 -19.54 -10.21
N TYR A 92 -4.29 -19.99 -10.41
CA TYR A 92 -3.75 -20.17 -11.74
C TYR A 92 -4.61 -21.23 -12.45
N PRO A 93 -5.28 -20.91 -13.58
CA PRO A 93 -5.83 -21.95 -14.44
C PRO A 93 -4.64 -22.76 -14.94
N GLY A 94 -4.46 -23.97 -14.37
CA GLY A 94 -3.23 -24.74 -14.51
C GLY A 94 -2.80 -24.83 -15.95
N ASN A 95 -1.62 -24.33 -16.26
CA ASN A 95 -0.92 -24.78 -17.46
C ASN A 95 -0.46 -26.22 -17.16
N PRO A 96 -0.92 -27.23 -17.91
CA PRO A 96 -0.52 -28.64 -17.71
C PRO A 96 0.99 -28.85 -17.74
N GLU A 97 1.74 -27.97 -18.40
CA GLU A 97 3.20 -28.02 -18.49
C GLU A 97 3.89 -27.57 -17.19
N TRP A 98 3.26 -26.71 -16.39
CA TRP A 98 3.89 -26.14 -15.22
C TRP A 98 3.64 -26.92 -13.92
N LYS A 99 2.80 -27.96 -13.95
CA LYS A 99 2.51 -28.89 -12.84
C LYS A 99 2.27 -28.23 -11.47
N ARG A 100 1.86 -26.99 -11.43
CA ARG A 100 1.60 -26.27 -10.18
C ARG A 100 0.15 -25.82 -10.12
N ASN A 101 -0.67 -26.62 -9.44
CA ASN A 101 -1.98 -26.22 -8.93
C ASN A 101 -1.84 -25.61 -7.50
N ILE A 102 -0.83 -24.81 -7.27
CA ILE A 102 -0.70 -24.12 -6.00
C ILE A 102 -1.30 -22.72 -6.19
N PRO A 103 -2.39 -22.39 -5.50
CA PRO A 103 -2.92 -21.04 -5.55
C PRO A 103 -1.84 -20.06 -5.07
N ALA A 104 -1.65 -18.97 -5.81
CA ALA A 104 -0.77 -17.90 -5.40
C ALA A 104 -1.42 -17.13 -4.23
N THR A 105 -0.63 -16.86 -3.20
CA THR A 105 -1.03 -15.97 -2.10
C THR A 105 -0.87 -14.51 -2.52
N GLY A 106 -1.50 -13.58 -1.79
CA GLY A 106 -1.30 -12.16 -2.03
C GLY A 106 0.16 -11.74 -1.94
N GLN A 107 0.92 -12.34 -1.01
CA GLN A 107 2.36 -12.11 -0.88
C GLN A 107 3.11 -12.56 -2.15
N ASP A 108 2.82 -13.76 -2.68
CA ASP A 108 3.43 -14.24 -3.93
C ASP A 108 3.19 -13.25 -5.08
N VAL A 109 1.96 -12.74 -5.19
CA VAL A 109 1.58 -11.78 -6.23
C VAL A 109 2.39 -10.49 -6.10
N LEU A 110 2.51 -9.92 -4.91
CA LEU A 110 3.29 -8.71 -4.66
C LEU A 110 4.80 -8.94 -4.91
N GLU A 111 5.34 -10.09 -4.49
CA GLU A 111 6.73 -10.46 -4.77
C GLU A 111 7.00 -10.57 -6.29
N TRP A 112 6.05 -11.08 -7.06
CA TRP A 112 6.19 -11.13 -8.53
C TRP A 112 6.20 -9.74 -9.16
N PHE A 113 5.40 -8.82 -8.67
CA PHE A 113 5.46 -7.41 -9.11
C PHE A 113 6.84 -6.82 -8.83
N ASN A 114 7.39 -7.03 -7.65
CA ASN A 114 8.70 -6.54 -7.26
C ASN A 114 9.84 -7.20 -8.04
N ALA A 115 9.70 -8.47 -8.43
CA ALA A 115 10.70 -9.23 -9.18
C ALA A 115 10.64 -9.04 -10.69
N SER A 116 9.72 -8.24 -11.23
CA SER A 116 9.48 -8.10 -12.69
C SER A 116 9.02 -9.39 -13.38
N SER A 117 8.41 -10.32 -12.63
CA SER A 117 8.06 -11.66 -13.13
C SER A 117 6.56 -11.87 -13.36
N HIS A 118 5.89 -10.90 -13.94
CA HIS A 118 4.43 -10.93 -14.20
C HIS A 118 3.99 -11.85 -15.34
N GLY A 119 4.68 -12.95 -15.58
CA GLY A 119 4.32 -13.84 -16.68
C GLY A 119 4.45 -13.23 -18.09
N GLY A 120 5.23 -12.14 -18.24
CA GLY A 120 5.44 -11.47 -19.52
C GLY A 120 4.29 -10.56 -19.98
N ILE A 121 3.32 -10.30 -19.13
CA ILE A 121 2.10 -9.55 -19.49
C ILE A 121 2.31 -8.04 -19.34
N VAL A 122 3.05 -7.61 -18.31
CA VAL A 122 3.46 -6.22 -18.10
C VAL A 122 4.97 -6.20 -17.90
N LYS A 123 5.63 -5.24 -18.53
CA LYS A 123 7.10 -5.11 -18.42
C LYS A 123 7.46 -4.24 -17.24
N GLY A 124 8.58 -4.58 -16.61
CA GLY A 124 9.18 -3.75 -15.58
C GLY A 124 8.96 -4.27 -14.17
N LYS A 125 9.64 -3.64 -13.25
CA LYS A 125 9.52 -3.85 -11.81
C LYS A 125 8.51 -2.84 -11.26
N HIS A 126 7.61 -3.29 -10.43
CA HIS A 126 6.60 -2.45 -9.78
C HIS A 126 6.66 -2.63 -8.27
N ASP A 127 7.60 -1.95 -7.66
CA ASP A 127 7.75 -1.92 -6.21
C ASP A 127 6.94 -0.76 -5.62
N PHE A 128 5.61 -0.91 -5.64
CA PHE A 128 4.68 0.15 -5.24
C PHE A 128 5.00 0.73 -3.87
N TRP A 129 5.44 -0.13 -2.93
CA TRP A 129 5.73 0.28 -1.57
C TRP A 129 7.02 1.10 -1.49
N ASP A 130 8.13 0.54 -1.98
CA ASP A 130 9.43 1.20 -1.90
C ASP A 130 9.44 2.50 -2.70
N GLU A 131 8.86 2.52 -3.91
CA GLU A 131 8.73 3.75 -4.70
C GLU A 131 7.92 4.83 -3.99
N SER A 132 6.82 4.45 -3.30
CA SER A 132 6.03 5.39 -2.52
C SER A 132 6.79 5.93 -1.31
N ILE A 133 7.57 5.09 -0.63
CA ILE A 133 8.43 5.50 0.49
C ILE A 133 9.58 6.40 0.01
N GLU A 134 10.18 6.12 -1.13
CA GLU A 134 11.21 6.98 -1.73
C GLU A 134 10.66 8.38 -2.06
N GLU A 135 9.46 8.48 -2.61
CA GLU A 135 8.81 9.77 -2.82
C GLU A 135 8.54 10.52 -1.52
N ILE A 136 8.04 9.83 -0.50
CA ILE A 136 7.82 10.43 0.83
C ILE A 136 9.15 10.91 1.45
N ASN A 137 10.21 10.14 1.27
CA ASN A 137 11.54 10.55 1.73
C ASN A 137 12.03 11.81 1.00
N SER A 138 11.81 11.88 -0.31
CA SER A 138 12.18 13.02 -1.13
C SER A 138 11.38 14.28 -0.81
N GLU A 139 10.05 14.15 -0.71
CA GLU A 139 9.14 15.31 -0.53
C GLU A 139 9.11 15.84 0.90
N TYR A 140 9.19 14.94 1.89
CA TYR A 140 8.95 15.28 3.31
C TYR A 140 10.15 15.04 4.21
N GLY A 141 11.20 14.37 3.71
CA GLY A 141 12.32 13.92 4.54
C GLY A 141 11.98 12.70 5.41
N GLY A 142 11.01 11.89 4.96
CA GLY A 142 10.59 10.64 5.57
C GLY A 142 9.29 10.71 6.35
N ILE A 143 8.75 9.54 6.70
CA ILE A 143 7.45 9.39 7.38
C ILE A 143 7.42 10.13 8.73
N THR A 144 8.51 10.10 9.50
CA THR A 144 8.60 10.80 10.78
C THR A 144 8.42 12.31 10.61
N ASN A 145 9.05 12.90 9.59
CA ASN A 145 8.94 14.33 9.33
C ASN A 145 7.55 14.68 8.77
N LEU A 146 6.99 13.85 7.90
CA LEU A 146 5.62 13.98 7.43
C LEU A 146 4.64 13.98 8.62
N PHE A 147 4.80 13.03 9.56
CA PHE A 147 3.97 13.00 10.78
C PHE A 147 4.13 14.26 11.63
N LYS A 148 5.37 14.75 11.85
CA LYS A 148 5.62 16.01 12.56
C LYS A 148 4.96 17.21 11.87
N GLN A 149 5.03 17.29 10.55
CA GLN A 149 4.35 18.35 9.79
C GLN A 149 2.83 18.28 9.98
N ASN A 150 2.25 17.08 9.95
CA ASN A 150 0.83 16.87 10.17
C ASN A 150 0.42 17.17 11.63
N CYS A 151 1.27 16.86 12.62
CA CYS A 151 1.07 17.32 14.00
C CYS A 151 0.95 18.84 14.08
N LYS A 152 1.85 19.57 13.41
CA LYS A 152 1.77 21.05 13.36
C LYS A 152 0.50 21.55 12.67
N LYS A 153 0.09 20.91 11.55
CA LYS A 153 -1.15 21.26 10.84
C LYS A 153 -2.39 21.11 11.71
N VAL A 154 -2.42 20.11 12.59
CA VAL A 154 -3.55 19.89 13.52
C VAL A 154 -3.44 20.69 14.84
N GLY A 155 -2.38 21.48 15.01
CA GLY A 155 -2.21 22.36 16.17
C GLY A 155 -1.41 21.75 17.33
N LEU A 156 -0.70 20.63 17.14
CA LEU A 156 0.23 20.09 18.13
C LEU A 156 1.60 20.77 18.02
N PRO A 157 2.14 21.33 19.12
CA PRO A 157 3.48 21.91 19.13
C PRO A 157 4.53 20.81 19.19
N VAL A 158 5.01 20.37 18.03
CA VAL A 158 6.13 19.42 17.93
C VAL A 158 7.39 20.09 17.40
N LYS A 159 8.54 19.72 17.97
CA LYS A 159 9.86 20.18 17.56
C LYS A 159 10.50 19.26 16.52
#